data_e509217c5df03c02096cf0cbc694d995
#
_entry.id   e509217c5df03c02096cf0cbc694d995
#
_cell.length_a   1.000
_cell.length_b   1.000
_cell.length_c   1.000
_cell.angle_alpha   90.00
_cell.angle_beta   90.00
_cell.angle_gamma   90.00
#
_symmetry.space_group_name_H-M   'P 1'
#
loop_
_entity.id
_entity.type
_entity.pdbx_description
1 polymer ?
#
loop_
_entity_poly.entity_id
_entity_poly.type
_entity_poly.pdbx_seq_one_letter_code
_entity_poly.pdbx_strand_id
1 'polypeptide(L)'
;MTARARSDEKAQAILHAARRCLSERGYAAATIAEIAAEAGVSRGLLHYYFRSKEELLAQVVRAGTDGYVELLESMFARSQSADDLARELVVVTRTIVQSDPTFVSLSMECWTLAHESPLVAHEVEDLYRQLRDAVSQGLEEAEGRGIIRPAIPLGPLAALLLAITDGLVMQFLIHPELAADERMWEALELGARSLLGTGE
;
A
#
# COMPACT_ATOMS: atom_id res chain seq x y z
N MET A 1 -9.48 -7.37 30.49
CA MET A 1 -8.86 -6.44 29.52
C MET A 1 -7.97 -5.46 30.25
N THR A 2 -6.68 -5.37 29.84
CA THR A 2 -5.71 -4.43 30.43
C THR A 2 -5.99 -3.00 29.95
N ALA A 3 -5.50 -1.97 30.71
CA ALA A 3 -5.64 -0.57 30.30
C ALA A 3 -5.01 -0.31 28.91
N ARG A 4 -3.92 -1.01 28.60
CA ARG A 4 -3.22 -0.94 27.29
C ARG A 4 -4.12 -1.48 26.16
N ALA A 5 -4.78 -2.62 26.33
CA ALA A 5 -5.68 -3.18 25.32
C ALA A 5 -6.86 -2.24 25.00
N ARG A 6 -7.42 -1.56 26.01
CA ARG A 6 -8.47 -0.54 25.82
C ARG A 6 -7.96 0.72 25.11
N SER A 7 -6.70 1.08 25.32
CA SER A 7 -6.06 2.20 24.60
C SER A 7 -5.90 1.88 23.13
N ASP A 8 -5.40 0.67 22.82
CA ASP A 8 -5.18 0.22 21.46
C ASP A 8 -6.52 0.07 20.70
N GLU A 9 -7.57 -0.45 21.34
CA GLU A 9 -8.92 -0.51 20.76
C GLU A 9 -9.47 0.89 20.39
N LYS A 10 -9.24 1.89 21.24
CA LYS A 10 -9.69 3.25 20.95
C LYS A 10 -8.90 3.90 19.81
N ALA A 11 -7.59 3.69 19.76
CA ALA A 11 -6.77 4.16 18.66
C ALA A 11 -7.24 3.54 17.33
N GLN A 12 -7.50 2.24 17.31
CA GLN A 12 -8.03 1.54 16.14
C GLN A 12 -9.42 2.05 15.73
N ALA A 13 -10.33 2.28 16.67
CA ALA A 13 -11.65 2.85 16.40
C ALA A 13 -11.55 4.24 15.75
N ILE A 14 -10.59 5.08 16.21
CA ILE A 14 -10.33 6.38 15.61
C ILE A 14 -9.78 6.24 14.18
N LEU A 15 -8.84 5.32 13.94
CA LEU A 15 -8.29 5.07 12.59
C LEU A 15 -9.36 4.57 11.63
N HIS A 16 -10.25 3.67 12.06
CA HIS A 16 -11.38 3.21 11.24
C HIS A 16 -12.34 4.35 10.89
N ALA A 17 -12.68 5.20 11.86
CA ALA A 17 -13.52 6.37 11.63
C ALA A 17 -12.83 7.38 10.70
N ALA A 18 -11.53 7.62 10.90
CA ALA A 18 -10.74 8.48 10.04
C ALA A 18 -10.74 7.96 8.59
N ARG A 19 -10.47 6.68 8.38
CA ARG A 19 -10.52 6.07 7.06
C ARG A 19 -11.86 6.30 6.37
N ARG A 20 -12.99 6.06 7.05
CA ARG A 20 -14.32 6.30 6.48
C ARG A 20 -14.55 7.77 6.14
N CYS A 21 -14.29 8.69 7.07
CA CYS A 21 -14.47 10.11 6.84
C CYS A 21 -13.60 10.63 5.68
N LEU A 22 -12.33 10.20 5.63
CA LEU A 22 -11.39 10.57 4.56
C LEU A 22 -11.82 9.98 3.21
N SER A 23 -12.33 8.75 3.20
CA SER A 23 -12.86 8.09 2.02
C SER A 23 -14.08 8.79 1.42
N GLU A 24 -15.03 9.15 2.27
CA GLU A 24 -16.31 9.70 1.83
C GLU A 24 -16.22 11.16 1.41
N ARG A 25 -15.35 11.95 2.06
CA ARG A 25 -15.28 13.41 1.92
C ARG A 25 -13.98 13.92 1.28
N GLY A 26 -12.99 13.07 1.15
CA GLY A 26 -11.64 13.46 0.80
C GLY A 26 -10.88 14.10 1.96
N TYR A 27 -9.56 14.16 1.84
CA TYR A 27 -8.71 14.72 2.89
C TYR A 27 -9.04 16.18 3.21
N ALA A 28 -9.22 17.04 2.21
CA ALA A 28 -9.43 18.47 2.41
C ALA A 28 -10.69 18.77 3.24
N ALA A 29 -11.81 18.11 2.94
CA ALA A 29 -13.11 18.40 3.56
C ALA A 29 -13.32 17.69 4.91
N ALA A 30 -12.69 16.56 5.16
CA ALA A 30 -12.82 15.86 6.44
C ALA A 30 -12.21 16.67 7.60
N THR A 31 -12.91 16.73 8.73
CA THR A 31 -12.46 17.46 9.91
C THR A 31 -12.22 16.53 11.09
N ILE A 32 -11.31 16.92 11.99
CA ILE A 32 -11.03 16.21 13.27
C ILE A 32 -12.31 16.07 14.11
N ALA A 33 -13.22 17.06 14.01
CA ALA A 33 -14.48 17.03 14.77
C ALA A 33 -15.41 15.91 14.28
N GLU A 34 -15.52 15.74 12.98
CA GLU A 34 -16.34 14.70 12.35
C GLU A 34 -15.74 13.32 12.62
N ILE A 35 -14.40 13.18 12.50
CA ILE A 35 -13.72 11.93 12.80
C ILE A 35 -13.93 11.53 14.27
N ALA A 36 -13.82 12.48 15.21
CA ALA A 36 -14.06 12.22 16.63
C ALA A 36 -15.52 11.79 16.89
N ALA A 37 -16.48 12.47 16.25
CA ALA A 37 -17.90 12.12 16.35
C ALA A 37 -18.19 10.73 15.79
N GLU A 38 -17.62 10.39 14.62
CA GLU A 38 -17.74 9.09 13.98
C GLU A 38 -17.12 7.96 14.80
N ALA A 39 -15.98 8.24 15.47
CA ALA A 39 -15.33 7.29 16.37
C ALA A 39 -16.01 7.17 17.74
N GLY A 40 -17.03 7.98 18.02
CA GLY A 40 -17.69 8.03 19.34
C GLY A 40 -16.79 8.52 20.47
N VAL A 41 -15.81 9.40 20.16
CA VAL A 41 -14.84 9.92 21.14
C VAL A 41 -14.91 11.46 21.21
N SER A 42 -14.42 12.03 22.32
CA SER A 42 -14.25 13.49 22.40
C SER A 42 -13.04 13.93 21.52
N ARG A 43 -13.10 15.19 21.02
CA ARG A 43 -11.95 15.80 20.32
C ARG A 43 -10.66 15.75 21.14
N GLY A 44 -10.76 15.99 22.46
CA GLY A 44 -9.62 15.93 23.37
C GLY A 44 -8.99 14.53 23.42
N LEU A 45 -9.82 13.48 23.42
CA LEU A 45 -9.33 12.11 23.38
C LEU A 45 -8.70 11.77 22.02
N LEU A 46 -9.27 12.24 20.91
CA LEU A 46 -8.65 12.08 19.60
C LEU A 46 -7.27 12.74 19.56
N HIS A 47 -7.15 14.01 20.04
CA HIS A 47 -5.87 14.71 20.10
C HIS A 47 -4.85 14.10 21.08
N TYR A 48 -5.30 13.31 22.04
CA TYR A 48 -4.40 12.52 22.88
C TYR A 48 -3.69 11.41 22.09
N TYR A 49 -4.38 10.80 21.14
CA TYR A 49 -3.82 9.73 20.29
C TYR A 49 -3.12 10.26 19.04
N PHE A 50 -3.65 11.30 18.42
CA PHE A 50 -3.18 11.83 17.13
C PHE A 50 -3.09 13.36 17.20
N ARG A 51 -1.91 13.90 16.96
CA ARG A 51 -1.61 15.33 17.12
C ARG A 51 -2.23 16.19 16.03
N SER A 52 -2.41 15.63 14.82
CA SER A 52 -2.90 16.35 13.65
C SER A 52 -3.70 15.44 12.70
N LYS A 53 -4.35 16.06 11.71
CA LYS A 53 -5.05 15.32 10.64
C LYS A 53 -4.06 14.65 9.70
N GLU A 54 -2.89 15.24 9.50
CA GLU A 54 -1.79 14.67 8.72
C GLU A 54 -1.28 13.38 9.36
N GLU A 55 -1.06 13.38 10.67
CA GLU A 55 -0.65 12.18 11.41
C GLU A 55 -1.72 11.07 11.28
N LEU A 56 -3.00 11.46 11.38
CA LEU A 56 -4.12 10.53 11.23
C LEU A 56 -4.17 9.92 9.83
N LEU A 57 -3.98 10.73 8.79
CA LEU A 57 -3.91 10.26 7.40
C LEU A 57 -2.74 9.29 7.23
N ALA A 58 -1.54 9.66 7.69
CA ALA A 58 -0.35 8.83 7.58
C ALA A 58 -0.54 7.47 8.27
N GLN A 59 -1.14 7.45 9.46
CA GLN A 59 -1.43 6.20 10.18
C GLN A 59 -2.54 5.35 9.51
N VAL A 60 -3.53 5.97 8.88
CA VAL A 60 -4.53 5.24 8.07
C VAL A 60 -3.88 4.57 6.86
N VAL A 61 -2.98 5.28 6.16
CA VAL A 61 -2.23 4.72 5.03
C VAL A 61 -1.29 3.62 5.49
N ARG A 62 -0.57 3.81 6.61
CA ARG A 62 0.31 2.79 7.19
C ARG A 62 -0.44 1.49 7.51
N ALA A 63 -1.61 1.59 8.16
CA ALA A 63 -2.43 0.41 8.47
C ALA A 63 -2.90 -0.33 7.20
N GLY A 64 -3.14 0.39 6.10
CA GLY A 64 -3.41 -0.21 4.79
C GLY A 64 -2.19 -0.93 4.21
N THR A 65 -1.01 -0.32 4.35
CA THR A 65 0.26 -0.88 3.84
C THR A 65 0.61 -2.20 4.48
N ASP A 66 0.40 -2.36 5.78
CA ASP A 66 0.66 -3.62 6.48
C ASP A 66 -0.08 -4.80 5.81
N GLY A 67 -1.34 -4.59 5.39
CA GLY A 67 -2.11 -5.57 4.65
C GLY A 67 -1.53 -5.89 3.26
N TYR A 68 -0.88 -4.93 2.60
CA TYR A 68 -0.23 -5.17 1.31
C TYR A 68 1.10 -5.90 1.44
N VAL A 69 1.85 -5.64 2.49
CA VAL A 69 3.06 -6.41 2.81
C VAL A 69 2.69 -7.89 2.98
N GLU A 70 1.64 -8.20 3.75
CA GLU A 70 1.15 -9.58 3.92
C GLU A 70 0.73 -10.22 2.57
N LEU A 71 0.08 -9.46 1.68
CA LEU A 71 -0.27 -9.92 0.33
C LEU A 71 0.98 -10.23 -0.50
N LEU A 72 1.99 -9.37 -0.49
CA LEU A 72 3.26 -9.57 -1.20
C LEU A 72 4.00 -10.80 -0.67
N GLU A 73 4.14 -10.95 0.64
CA GLU A 73 4.77 -12.12 1.26
C GLU A 73 4.04 -13.42 0.87
N SER A 74 2.71 -13.41 0.92
CA SER A 74 1.87 -14.54 0.49
C SER A 74 2.06 -14.87 -1.00
N MET A 75 2.18 -13.86 -1.86
CA MET A 75 2.45 -14.01 -3.29
C MET A 75 3.77 -14.77 -3.52
N PHE A 76 4.86 -14.31 -2.91
CA PHE A 76 6.16 -14.95 -3.04
C PHE A 76 6.18 -16.39 -2.49
N ALA A 77 5.53 -16.62 -1.35
CA ALA A 77 5.47 -17.95 -0.73
C ALA A 77 4.72 -18.99 -1.58
N ARG A 78 3.67 -18.57 -2.30
CA ARG A 78 2.84 -19.47 -3.12
C ARG A 78 3.43 -19.76 -4.50
N SER A 79 4.20 -18.83 -5.06
CA SER A 79 4.70 -18.93 -6.42
C SER A 79 5.74 -20.05 -6.58
N GLN A 80 5.57 -20.86 -7.64
CA GLN A 80 6.44 -22.01 -7.95
C GLN A 80 7.30 -21.79 -9.20
N SER A 81 7.05 -20.71 -9.95
CA SER A 81 7.76 -20.35 -11.18
C SER A 81 7.76 -18.83 -11.37
N ALA A 82 8.62 -18.32 -12.24
CA ALA A 82 8.59 -16.91 -12.66
C ALA A 82 7.24 -16.50 -13.27
N ASP A 83 6.62 -17.42 -13.99
CA ASP A 83 5.30 -17.23 -14.61
C ASP A 83 4.20 -17.11 -13.51
N ASP A 84 4.27 -17.94 -12.47
CA ASP A 84 3.35 -17.83 -11.33
C ASP A 84 3.54 -16.49 -10.63
N LEU A 85 4.78 -16.09 -10.38
CA LEU A 85 5.09 -14.84 -9.71
C LEU A 85 4.61 -13.62 -10.51
N ALA A 86 4.78 -13.63 -11.83
CA ALA A 86 4.27 -12.57 -12.70
C ALA A 86 2.74 -12.49 -12.68
N ARG A 87 2.04 -13.63 -12.71
CA ARG A 87 0.57 -13.68 -12.61
C ARG A 87 0.07 -13.21 -11.23
N GLU A 88 0.71 -13.65 -10.17
CA GLU A 88 0.35 -13.25 -8.82
C GLU A 88 0.57 -11.74 -8.60
N LEU A 89 1.59 -11.13 -9.21
CA LEU A 89 1.78 -9.68 -9.22
C LEU A 89 0.56 -8.96 -9.83
N VAL A 90 0.05 -9.46 -10.94
CA VAL A 90 -1.20 -8.94 -11.55
C VAL A 90 -2.36 -9.08 -10.58
N VAL A 91 -2.52 -10.24 -9.93
CA VAL A 91 -3.61 -10.48 -8.96
C VAL A 91 -3.52 -9.50 -7.80
N VAL A 92 -2.34 -9.31 -7.22
CA VAL A 92 -2.11 -8.36 -6.11
C VAL A 92 -2.42 -6.93 -6.54
N THR A 93 -1.88 -6.48 -7.69
CA THR A 93 -2.12 -5.14 -8.20
C THR A 93 -3.59 -4.89 -8.50
N ARG A 94 -4.26 -5.86 -9.12
CA ARG A 94 -5.71 -5.80 -9.40
C ARG A 94 -6.53 -5.74 -8.12
N THR A 95 -6.15 -6.50 -7.09
CA THR A 95 -6.79 -6.47 -5.78
C THR A 95 -6.70 -5.07 -5.15
N ILE A 96 -5.52 -4.44 -5.19
CA ILE A 96 -5.32 -3.07 -4.70
C ILE A 96 -6.28 -2.09 -5.40
N VAL A 97 -6.30 -2.12 -6.73
CA VAL A 97 -7.10 -1.19 -7.54
C VAL A 97 -8.61 -1.38 -7.33
N GLN A 98 -9.07 -2.63 -7.26
CA GLN A 98 -10.49 -2.94 -7.24
C GLN A 98 -11.09 -2.99 -5.84
N SER A 99 -10.34 -3.48 -4.86
CA SER A 99 -10.86 -3.70 -3.51
C SER A 99 -10.68 -2.50 -2.59
N ASP A 100 -9.73 -1.62 -2.87
CA ASP A 100 -9.44 -0.47 -2.01
C ASP A 100 -9.03 0.81 -2.77
N PRO A 101 -9.89 1.35 -3.65
CA PRO A 101 -9.60 2.59 -4.35
C PRO A 101 -9.41 3.78 -3.39
N THR A 102 -9.96 3.66 -2.17
CA THR A 102 -9.77 4.65 -1.11
C THR A 102 -8.33 4.69 -0.61
N PHE A 103 -7.71 3.53 -0.39
CA PHE A 103 -6.31 3.47 0.01
C PHE A 103 -5.41 4.15 -1.02
N VAL A 104 -5.64 3.88 -2.30
CA VAL A 104 -4.89 4.50 -3.40
C VAL A 104 -5.01 6.04 -3.34
N SER A 105 -6.23 6.56 -3.22
CA SER A 105 -6.46 8.01 -3.13
C SER A 105 -5.80 8.63 -1.90
N LEU A 106 -5.89 8.00 -0.74
CA LEU A 106 -5.26 8.49 0.49
C LEU A 106 -3.73 8.42 0.44
N SER A 107 -3.16 7.43 -0.24
CA SER A 107 -1.71 7.34 -0.49
C SER A 107 -1.22 8.49 -1.36
N MET A 108 -1.98 8.88 -2.40
CA MET A 108 -1.67 10.06 -3.23
C MET A 108 -1.70 11.36 -2.42
N GLU A 109 -2.67 11.52 -1.51
CA GLU A 109 -2.71 12.66 -0.59
C GLU A 109 -1.48 12.69 0.32
N CYS A 110 -1.03 11.54 0.83
CA CYS A 110 0.21 11.47 1.60
C CYS A 110 1.44 11.92 0.79
N TRP A 111 1.56 11.51 -0.47
CA TRP A 111 2.65 11.98 -1.34
C TRP A 111 2.63 13.50 -1.55
N THR A 112 1.46 14.06 -1.76
CA THR A 112 1.32 15.52 -1.90
C THR A 112 1.74 16.23 -0.62
N LEU A 113 1.25 15.77 0.53
CA LEU A 113 1.55 16.37 1.83
C LEU A 113 3.00 16.14 2.30
N ALA A 114 3.67 15.10 1.82
CA ALA A 114 5.07 14.82 2.15
C ALA A 114 6.01 15.99 1.74
N HIS A 115 5.65 16.78 0.75
CA HIS A 115 6.40 17.97 0.37
C HIS A 115 6.28 19.13 1.39
N GLU A 116 5.21 19.14 2.17
CA GLU A 116 4.89 20.24 3.11
C GLU A 116 5.07 19.82 4.58
N SER A 117 4.95 18.53 4.88
CA SER A 117 4.99 18.00 6.24
C SER A 117 6.14 16.99 6.42
N PRO A 118 7.19 17.33 7.21
CA PRO A 118 8.27 16.39 7.52
C PRO A 118 7.78 15.10 8.20
N LEU A 119 6.68 15.18 8.97
CA LEU A 119 6.07 14.02 9.61
C LEU A 119 5.53 13.06 8.56
N VAL A 120 4.75 13.57 7.59
CA VAL A 120 4.18 12.75 6.51
C VAL A 120 5.29 12.23 5.61
N ALA A 121 6.31 13.04 5.32
CA ALA A 121 7.47 12.62 4.54
C ALA A 121 8.16 11.40 5.15
N HIS A 122 8.37 11.41 6.47
CA HIS A 122 8.97 10.29 7.20
C HIS A 122 8.12 9.02 7.14
N GLU A 123 6.80 9.16 7.30
CA GLU A 123 5.88 8.00 7.21
C GLU A 123 5.82 7.42 5.80
N VAL A 124 5.84 8.26 4.75
CA VAL A 124 5.90 7.81 3.35
C VAL A 124 7.24 7.12 3.06
N GLU A 125 8.35 7.64 3.57
CA GLU A 125 9.67 7.02 3.44
C GLU A 125 9.71 5.64 4.10
N ASP A 126 9.16 5.51 5.31
CA ASP A 126 9.07 4.26 6.05
C ASP A 126 8.19 3.23 5.31
N LEU A 127 7.07 3.67 4.78
CA LEU A 127 6.17 2.85 3.96
C LEU A 127 6.89 2.26 2.75
N TYR A 128 7.56 3.10 1.96
CA TYR A 128 8.31 2.62 0.79
C TYR A 128 9.50 1.76 1.15
N ARG A 129 10.11 1.98 2.29
CA ARG A 129 11.15 1.10 2.82
C ARG A 129 10.60 -0.29 3.10
N GLN A 130 9.49 -0.39 3.84
CA GLN A 130 8.84 -1.66 4.16
C GLN A 130 8.43 -2.43 2.89
N LEU A 131 7.81 -1.76 1.92
CA LEU A 131 7.44 -2.39 0.64
C LEU A 131 8.66 -2.90 -0.13
N ARG A 132 9.73 -2.10 -0.23
CA ARG A 132 10.97 -2.52 -0.90
C ARG A 132 11.63 -3.69 -0.19
N ASP A 133 11.67 -3.68 1.13
CA ASP A 133 12.25 -4.75 1.93
C ASP A 133 11.49 -6.05 1.73
N ALA A 134 10.15 -6.03 1.77
CA ALA A 134 9.30 -7.19 1.51
C ALA A 134 9.50 -7.75 0.10
N VAL A 135 9.51 -6.89 -0.93
CA VAL A 135 9.74 -7.33 -2.32
C VAL A 135 11.16 -7.85 -2.49
N SER A 136 12.19 -7.17 -1.93
CA SER A 136 13.59 -7.63 -2.03
C SER A 136 13.78 -8.99 -1.38
N GLN A 137 13.24 -9.19 -0.18
CA GLN A 137 13.31 -10.47 0.52
C GLN A 137 12.60 -11.58 -0.29
N GLY A 138 11.41 -11.32 -0.80
CA GLY A 138 10.69 -12.28 -1.63
C GLY A 138 11.44 -12.65 -2.92
N LEU A 139 12.11 -11.68 -3.57
CA LEU A 139 12.96 -11.93 -4.73
C LEU A 139 14.20 -12.77 -4.36
N GLU A 140 14.85 -12.49 -3.23
CA GLU A 140 16.00 -13.27 -2.73
C GLU A 140 15.60 -14.74 -2.49
N GLU A 141 14.46 -14.96 -1.86
CA GLU A 141 13.92 -16.31 -1.63
C GLU A 141 13.57 -17.02 -2.95
N ALA A 142 12.96 -16.31 -3.91
CA ALA A 142 12.61 -16.85 -5.21
C ALA A 142 13.85 -17.21 -6.05
N GLU A 143 14.90 -16.37 -6.03
CA GLU A 143 16.18 -16.65 -6.68
C GLU A 143 16.88 -17.84 -6.01
N GLY A 144 16.93 -17.88 -4.67
CA GLY A 144 17.49 -18.99 -3.90
C GLY A 144 16.80 -20.34 -4.16
N ARG A 145 15.51 -20.32 -4.47
CA ARG A 145 14.71 -21.50 -4.90
C ARG A 145 14.90 -21.85 -6.39
N GLY A 146 15.62 -21.01 -7.16
CA GLY A 146 15.82 -21.20 -8.60
C GLY A 146 14.58 -20.87 -9.45
N ILE A 147 13.59 -20.19 -8.89
CA ILE A 147 12.34 -19.80 -9.56
C ILE A 147 12.59 -18.69 -10.59
N ILE A 148 13.47 -17.74 -10.23
CA ILE A 148 13.80 -16.57 -11.05
C ILE A 148 15.32 -16.50 -11.28
N ARG A 149 15.71 -15.86 -12.40
CA ARG A 149 17.10 -15.52 -12.73
C ARG A 149 17.14 -14.14 -13.40
N PRO A 150 16.95 -13.06 -12.63
CA PRO A 150 16.90 -11.72 -13.19
C PRO A 150 18.26 -11.29 -13.72
N ALA A 151 18.26 -10.52 -14.82
CA ALA A 151 19.47 -9.95 -15.40
C ALA A 151 19.98 -8.71 -14.64
N ILE A 152 19.16 -8.18 -13.72
CA ILE A 152 19.48 -6.98 -12.92
C ILE A 152 19.54 -7.33 -11.43
N PRO A 153 20.34 -6.60 -10.62
CA PRO A 153 20.41 -6.86 -9.18
C PRO A 153 19.05 -6.74 -8.48
N LEU A 154 18.81 -7.55 -7.45
CA LEU A 154 17.49 -7.69 -6.81
C LEU A 154 16.96 -6.40 -6.19
N GLY A 155 17.81 -5.58 -5.57
CA GLY A 155 17.38 -4.30 -5.00
C GLY A 155 16.83 -3.32 -6.05
N PRO A 156 17.57 -3.01 -7.15
CA PRO A 156 17.01 -2.27 -8.29
C PRO A 156 15.77 -2.92 -8.92
N LEU A 157 15.70 -4.25 -8.99
CA LEU A 157 14.52 -4.96 -9.50
C LEU A 157 13.30 -4.72 -8.61
N ALA A 158 13.46 -4.82 -7.29
CA ALA A 158 12.37 -4.53 -6.35
C ALA A 158 11.84 -3.09 -6.51
N ALA A 159 12.74 -2.11 -6.62
CA ALA A 159 12.35 -0.71 -6.85
C ALA A 159 11.63 -0.53 -8.19
N LEU A 160 12.08 -1.21 -9.25
CA LEU A 160 11.46 -1.14 -10.57
C LEU A 160 10.06 -1.78 -10.60
N LEU A 161 9.89 -2.93 -9.98
CA LEU A 161 8.58 -3.59 -9.87
C LEU A 161 7.57 -2.71 -9.12
N LEU A 162 7.97 -2.11 -8.00
CA LEU A 162 7.14 -1.15 -7.27
C LEU A 162 6.81 0.07 -8.13
N ALA A 163 7.79 0.65 -8.83
CA ALA A 163 7.55 1.81 -9.69
C ALA A 163 6.58 1.51 -10.84
N ILE A 164 6.64 0.30 -11.43
CA ILE A 164 5.70 -0.12 -12.47
C ILE A 164 4.28 -0.24 -11.89
N THR A 165 4.12 -0.90 -10.75
CA THR A 165 2.81 -1.05 -10.11
C THR A 165 2.23 0.28 -9.66
N ASP A 166 3.02 1.14 -9.01
CA ASP A 166 2.60 2.48 -8.60
C ASP A 166 2.18 3.34 -9.80
N GLY A 167 2.96 3.31 -10.88
CA GLY A 167 2.65 4.05 -12.09
C GLY A 167 1.36 3.57 -12.77
N LEU A 168 1.10 2.26 -12.79
CA LEU A 168 -0.15 1.71 -13.30
C LEU A 168 -1.34 2.08 -12.41
N VAL A 169 -1.21 1.92 -11.10
CA VAL A 169 -2.24 2.30 -10.13
C VAL A 169 -2.61 3.77 -10.27
N MET A 170 -1.61 4.65 -10.43
CA MET A 170 -1.85 6.08 -10.68
C MET A 170 -2.62 6.32 -11.98
N GLN A 171 -2.25 5.64 -13.08
CA GLN A 171 -2.95 5.75 -14.35
C GLN A 171 -4.40 5.26 -14.26
N PHE A 172 -4.65 4.16 -13.54
CA PHE A 172 -5.99 3.63 -13.33
C PHE A 172 -6.87 4.54 -12.46
N LEU A 173 -6.28 5.29 -11.55
CA LEU A 173 -6.99 6.30 -10.78
C LEU A 173 -7.48 7.47 -11.66
N ILE A 174 -6.64 7.88 -12.64
CA ILE A 174 -6.94 8.98 -13.56
C ILE A 174 -7.85 8.52 -14.70
N HIS A 175 -7.63 7.29 -15.19
CA HIS A 175 -8.29 6.67 -16.32
C HIS A 175 -8.81 5.27 -15.95
N PRO A 176 -9.95 5.17 -15.22
CA PRO A 176 -10.47 3.89 -14.74
C PRO A 176 -10.78 2.88 -15.85
N GLU A 177 -11.02 3.36 -17.09
CA GLU A 177 -11.22 2.51 -18.27
C GLU A 177 -10.00 1.65 -18.61
N LEU A 178 -8.79 2.10 -18.25
CA LEU A 178 -7.58 1.30 -18.45
C LEU A 178 -7.54 0.07 -17.55
N ALA A 179 -8.09 0.15 -16.34
CA ALA A 179 -8.19 -0.99 -15.44
C ALA A 179 -9.22 -2.04 -15.90
N ALA A 180 -10.15 -1.65 -16.78
CA ALA A 180 -11.11 -2.54 -17.43
C ALA A 180 -10.56 -3.21 -18.70
N ASP A 181 -9.44 -2.74 -19.25
CA ASP A 181 -8.79 -3.32 -20.42
C ASP A 181 -7.86 -4.46 -20.02
N GLU A 182 -8.23 -5.70 -20.31
CA GLU A 182 -7.41 -6.88 -19.99
C GLU A 182 -6.00 -6.83 -20.59
N ARG A 183 -5.82 -6.15 -21.71
CA ARG A 183 -4.49 -6.00 -22.36
C ARG A 183 -3.49 -5.25 -21.47
N MET A 184 -3.95 -4.37 -20.58
CA MET A 184 -3.08 -3.68 -19.61
C MET A 184 -2.53 -4.67 -18.58
N TRP A 185 -3.35 -5.61 -18.14
CA TRP A 185 -2.96 -6.64 -17.18
C TRP A 185 -2.03 -7.68 -17.84
N GLU A 186 -2.33 -8.07 -19.07
CA GLU A 186 -1.44 -8.92 -19.87
C GLU A 186 -0.06 -8.26 -20.10
N ALA A 187 -0.03 -6.95 -20.35
CA ALA A 187 1.21 -6.20 -20.52
C ALA A 187 2.01 -6.14 -19.19
N LEU A 188 1.34 -5.99 -18.04
CA LEU A 188 2.00 -6.05 -16.74
C LEU A 188 2.61 -7.43 -16.49
N GLU A 189 1.84 -8.50 -16.75
CA GLU A 189 2.32 -9.89 -16.60
C GLU A 189 3.56 -10.16 -17.46
N LEU A 190 3.49 -9.80 -18.74
CA LEU A 190 4.59 -9.99 -19.69
C LEU A 190 5.84 -9.18 -19.29
N GLY A 191 5.66 -7.93 -18.89
CA GLY A 191 6.74 -7.07 -18.40
C GLY A 191 7.40 -7.63 -17.14
N ALA A 192 6.61 -8.05 -16.16
CA ALA A 192 7.11 -8.67 -14.93
C ALA A 192 7.87 -9.96 -15.22
N ARG A 193 7.32 -10.85 -16.06
CA ARG A 193 7.98 -12.09 -16.51
C ARG A 193 9.34 -11.83 -17.13
N SER A 194 9.42 -10.82 -18.01
CA SER A 194 10.65 -10.43 -18.69
C SER A 194 11.72 -9.92 -17.70
N LEU A 195 11.32 -9.20 -16.66
CA LEU A 195 12.22 -8.69 -15.63
C LEU A 195 12.70 -9.75 -14.65
N LEU A 196 11.81 -10.68 -14.29
CA LEU A 196 12.12 -11.77 -13.35
C LEU A 196 13.08 -12.81 -13.96
N GLY A 197 13.09 -12.95 -15.28
CA GLY A 197 13.82 -13.99 -15.96
C GLY A 197 13.27 -15.38 -15.64
N THR A 198 13.43 -16.34 -16.54
CA THR A 198 13.02 -17.72 -16.30
C THR A 198 14.19 -18.50 -15.70
N GLY A 199 13.96 -19.19 -14.57
CA GLY A 199 14.81 -20.30 -14.14
C GLY A 199 14.69 -21.42 -15.18
N GLU A 200 15.80 -21.94 -15.71
CA GLU A 200 15.81 -23.14 -16.51
C GLU A 200 15.39 -24.38 -15.72
#